data_4dc713f29d0bbed495cb48351e4c147c
#
_entry.id   4dc713f29d0bbed495cb48351e4c147c
#
_cell.length_a   1.000
_cell.length_b   1.000
_cell.length_c   1.000
_cell.angle_alpha   90.00
_cell.angle_beta   90.00
_cell.angle_gamma   90.00
#
_symmetry.space_group_name_H-M   'P 1'
#
loop_
_entity.id
_entity.type
_entity.pdbx_description
1 polymer ?
#
loop_
_entity_poly.entity_id
_entity_poly.type
_entity_poly.pdbx_seq_one_letter_code
_entity_poly.pdbx_strand_id
1 'polypeptide(L)'
;SGLSRVSIYAYPDTQNSMSAHLEQQSLAEFAEQAYLNYSMYVILDRALPFIGDGLKPVQRRIVYAMSELGLHNAAKYKKSARTVGDVLGKFHPHGDSACYEAMVLMAQPFSYRYPLIDGQGNWGSTDDPKSFAAMRYTESRLAPYAQSLLSELGQGTTDWQPNFDGTMQEPTNLPARLSLIHISEPTRQSLI
;
A
#
# COMPACT_ATOMS: atom_id res chain seq x y z
N SER A 1 2.61 -37.26 -27.24
CA SER A 1 2.93 -35.98 -26.66
C SER A 1 1.68 -35.09 -26.67
N GLY A 2 0.87 -35.20 -25.61
CA GLY A 2 -0.36 -34.44 -25.49
C GLY A 2 -0.05 -33.09 -24.84
N LEU A 3 -0.10 -32.01 -25.61
CA LEU A 3 -0.14 -30.65 -25.08
C LEU A 3 -1.48 -30.40 -24.41
N SER A 4 -1.49 -30.20 -23.10
CA SER A 4 -2.68 -29.82 -22.36
C SER A 4 -3.11 -28.41 -22.81
N ARG A 5 -4.31 -28.28 -23.35
CA ARG A 5 -4.91 -27.01 -23.77
C ARG A 5 -5.90 -26.55 -22.71
N VAL A 6 -5.78 -25.30 -22.30
CA VAL A 6 -6.74 -24.64 -21.41
C VAL A 6 -7.66 -23.75 -22.24
N SER A 7 -8.96 -23.91 -22.05
CA SER A 7 -9.97 -23.07 -22.67
C SER A 7 -10.35 -21.95 -21.71
N ILE A 8 -10.09 -20.71 -22.07
CA ILE A 8 -10.42 -19.53 -21.27
C ILE A 8 -11.76 -19.01 -21.77
N TYR A 9 -12.76 -18.98 -20.87
CA TYR A 9 -14.03 -18.33 -21.16
C TYR A 9 -13.95 -16.85 -20.85
N ALA A 10 -14.09 -16.00 -21.86
CA ALA A 10 -14.36 -14.59 -21.65
C ALA A 10 -15.82 -14.42 -21.18
N TYR A 11 -16.04 -13.69 -20.10
CA TYR A 11 -17.38 -13.27 -19.69
C TYR A 11 -17.97 -12.37 -20.78
N PRO A 12 -19.17 -12.66 -21.30
CA PRO A 12 -19.78 -11.77 -22.30
C PRO A 12 -20.31 -10.53 -21.59
N ASP A 13 -19.83 -9.36 -22.02
CA ASP A 13 -20.53 -8.10 -21.78
C ASP A 13 -21.91 -8.17 -22.45
N THR A 14 -22.95 -7.97 -21.66
CA THR A 14 -24.33 -8.06 -22.09
C THR A 14 -24.73 -6.87 -22.97
N GLN A 15 -24.32 -6.84 -24.23
CA GLN A 15 -24.98 -6.20 -25.36
C GLN A 15 -24.10 -6.18 -26.62
N ASN A 16 -23.80 -7.34 -27.14
CA ASN A 16 -23.64 -7.48 -28.59
C ASN A 16 -23.54 -8.98 -28.96
N SER A 17 -24.33 -9.44 -29.89
CA SER A 17 -24.28 -10.79 -30.44
C SER A 17 -23.02 -10.96 -31.31
N MET A 18 -21.85 -11.02 -30.66
CA MET A 18 -20.62 -11.45 -31.29
C MET A 18 -20.37 -12.89 -30.93
N SER A 19 -20.19 -13.74 -31.93
CA SER A 19 -19.69 -15.09 -31.81
C SER A 19 -18.50 -15.11 -30.83
N ALA A 20 -18.64 -15.85 -29.73
CA ALA A 20 -17.54 -16.05 -28.79
C ALA A 20 -16.38 -16.72 -29.54
N HIS A 21 -15.38 -15.98 -29.93
CA HIS A 21 -14.14 -16.54 -30.43
C HIS A 21 -13.43 -17.21 -29.25
N LEU A 22 -13.45 -18.54 -29.22
CA LEU A 22 -12.64 -19.33 -28.32
C LEU A 22 -11.17 -19.15 -28.72
N GLU A 23 -10.47 -18.36 -27.94
CA GLU A 23 -9.02 -18.21 -28.09
C GLU A 23 -8.36 -19.43 -27.45
N GLN A 24 -7.60 -20.18 -28.24
CA GLN A 24 -6.86 -21.35 -27.76
C GLN A 24 -5.39 -20.98 -27.64
N GLN A 25 -4.89 -21.02 -26.42
CA GLN A 25 -3.49 -20.78 -26.11
C GLN A 25 -2.87 -22.03 -25.48
N SER A 26 -1.59 -22.28 -25.68
CA SER A 26 -0.91 -23.35 -24.98
C SER A 26 -0.80 -23.02 -23.49
N LEU A 27 -0.87 -24.05 -22.61
CA LEU A 27 -0.73 -23.86 -21.18
C LEU A 27 0.62 -23.21 -20.82
N ALA A 28 1.67 -23.52 -21.55
CA ALA A 28 3.01 -22.95 -21.33
C ALA A 28 3.03 -21.45 -21.62
N GLU A 29 2.50 -21.01 -22.76
CA GLU A 29 2.41 -19.59 -23.12
C GLU A 29 1.52 -18.80 -22.16
N PHE A 30 0.38 -19.39 -21.76
CA PHE A 30 -0.50 -18.78 -20.77
C PHE A 30 0.23 -18.59 -19.42
N ALA A 31 0.91 -19.64 -18.94
CA ALA A 31 1.63 -19.58 -17.67
C ALA A 31 2.79 -18.56 -17.70
N GLU A 32 3.53 -18.50 -18.81
CA GLU A 32 4.60 -17.53 -19.01
C GLU A 32 4.07 -16.10 -18.99
N GLN A 33 3.00 -15.83 -19.74
CA GLN A 33 2.39 -14.51 -19.80
C GLN A 33 1.77 -14.09 -18.45
N ALA A 34 1.08 -15.01 -17.78
CA ALA A 34 0.51 -14.76 -16.47
C ALA A 34 1.59 -14.49 -15.43
N TYR A 35 2.70 -15.23 -15.47
CA TYR A 35 3.84 -15.03 -14.57
C TYR A 35 4.52 -13.67 -14.82
N LEU A 36 4.73 -13.32 -16.09
CA LEU A 36 5.31 -12.04 -16.48
C LEU A 36 4.43 -10.87 -16.01
N ASN A 37 3.14 -10.94 -16.28
CA ASN A 37 2.18 -9.91 -15.86
C ASN A 37 2.13 -9.75 -14.33
N TYR A 38 2.13 -10.87 -13.60
CA TYR A 38 2.18 -10.86 -12.14
C TYR A 38 3.50 -10.26 -11.63
N SER A 39 4.63 -10.62 -12.22
CA SER A 39 5.93 -10.10 -11.83
C SER A 39 6.02 -8.58 -12.06
N MET A 40 5.52 -8.11 -13.19
CA MET A 40 5.43 -6.68 -13.51
C MET A 40 4.54 -5.94 -12.50
N TYR A 41 3.36 -6.49 -12.19
CA TYR A 41 2.47 -5.94 -11.18
C TYR A 41 3.15 -5.84 -9.80
N VAL A 42 3.84 -6.90 -9.36
CA VAL A 42 4.55 -6.90 -8.07
C VAL A 42 5.65 -5.84 -8.03
N ILE A 43 6.38 -5.65 -9.11
CA ILE A 43 7.45 -4.64 -9.18
C ILE A 43 6.85 -3.23 -9.17
N LEU A 44 5.92 -2.94 -10.07
CA LEU A 44 5.41 -1.59 -10.31
C LEU A 44 4.44 -1.11 -9.23
N ASP A 45 3.54 -1.99 -8.76
CA ASP A 45 2.41 -1.59 -7.92
C ASP A 45 2.51 -2.06 -6.46
N ARG A 46 3.59 -2.76 -6.07
CA ARG A 46 3.75 -3.29 -4.71
C ARG A 46 5.12 -3.04 -4.11
N ALA A 47 6.20 -3.40 -4.81
CA ALA A 47 7.53 -3.50 -4.21
C ALA A 47 8.29 -2.18 -4.20
N LEU A 48 8.16 -1.37 -5.24
CA LEU A 48 8.94 -0.15 -5.38
C LEU A 48 8.20 1.08 -4.81
N PRO A 49 8.90 1.94 -4.05
CA PRO A 49 8.35 3.23 -3.66
C PRO A 49 8.27 4.16 -4.88
N PHE A 50 7.23 4.98 -4.93
CA PHE A 50 7.10 5.99 -5.96
C PHE A 50 8.07 7.15 -5.71
N ILE A 51 8.75 7.61 -6.77
CA ILE A 51 9.81 8.63 -6.65
C ILE A 51 9.31 9.98 -6.11
N GLY A 52 8.05 10.32 -6.36
CA GLY A 52 7.47 11.61 -5.95
C GLY A 52 7.20 11.71 -4.45
N ASP A 53 6.71 10.65 -3.83
CA ASP A 53 6.40 10.62 -2.40
C ASP A 53 7.21 9.60 -1.59
N GLY A 54 8.03 8.78 -2.25
CA GLY A 54 8.88 7.76 -1.62
C GLY A 54 8.10 6.64 -0.92
N LEU A 55 6.82 6.53 -1.18
CA LEU A 55 5.94 5.58 -0.51
C LEU A 55 5.58 4.41 -1.44
N LYS A 56 5.55 3.22 -0.84
CA LYS A 56 4.89 2.07 -1.45
C LYS A 56 3.37 2.24 -1.40
N PRO A 57 2.61 1.62 -2.30
CA PRO A 57 1.14 1.78 -2.33
C PRO A 57 0.46 1.52 -0.98
N VAL A 58 0.85 0.45 -0.26
CA VAL A 58 0.29 0.16 1.06
C VAL A 58 0.57 1.26 2.08
N GLN A 59 1.76 1.84 2.07
CA GLN A 59 2.16 2.91 2.98
C GLN A 59 1.36 4.19 2.71
N ARG A 60 1.19 4.54 1.44
CA ARG A 60 0.37 5.69 1.01
C ARG A 60 -1.08 5.52 1.44
N ARG A 61 -1.65 4.35 1.24
CA ARG A 61 -3.02 4.01 1.66
C ARG A 61 -3.21 4.08 3.17
N ILE A 62 -2.22 3.66 3.95
CA ILE A 62 -2.25 3.77 5.41
C ILE A 62 -2.27 5.25 5.83
N VAL A 63 -1.35 6.07 5.31
CA VAL A 63 -1.27 7.50 5.65
C VAL A 63 -2.55 8.24 5.24
N TYR A 64 -3.07 7.95 4.05
CA TYR A 64 -4.31 8.52 3.56
C TYR A 64 -5.52 8.10 4.41
N ALA A 65 -5.67 6.82 4.70
CA ALA A 65 -6.76 6.32 5.54
C ALA A 65 -6.73 6.91 6.96
N MET A 66 -5.54 7.07 7.54
CA MET A 66 -5.39 7.74 8.84
C MET A 66 -5.81 9.21 8.79
N SER A 67 -5.54 9.89 7.68
CA SER A 67 -6.00 11.27 7.45
C SER A 67 -7.53 11.35 7.37
N GLU A 68 -8.15 10.45 6.61
CA GLU A 68 -9.62 10.34 6.51
C GLU A 68 -10.29 10.02 7.85
N LEU A 69 -9.65 9.23 8.69
CA LEU A 69 -10.09 8.93 10.05
C LEU A 69 -9.88 10.10 11.04
N GLY A 70 -9.31 11.22 10.58
CA GLY A 70 -9.01 12.37 11.42
C GLY A 70 -7.92 12.10 12.48
N LEU A 71 -7.05 11.13 12.25
CA LEU A 71 -5.96 10.75 13.16
C LEU A 71 -4.72 11.64 12.97
N HIS A 72 -4.90 12.96 13.02
CA HIS A 72 -3.80 13.93 12.94
C HIS A 72 -2.93 13.87 14.20
N ASN A 73 -1.76 14.48 14.13
CA ASN A 73 -0.78 14.51 15.22
C ASN A 73 -1.33 15.04 16.57
N ALA A 74 -2.34 15.90 16.53
CA ALA A 74 -3.01 16.41 17.74
C ALA A 74 -4.20 15.55 18.19
N ALA A 75 -4.61 14.55 17.41
CA ALA A 75 -5.73 13.69 17.74
C ALA A 75 -5.37 12.68 18.84
N LYS A 76 -6.39 12.14 19.50
CA LYS A 76 -6.20 11.01 20.41
C LYS A 76 -5.79 9.75 19.65
N TYR A 77 -4.90 8.97 20.24
CA TYR A 77 -4.54 7.66 19.71
C TYR A 77 -5.75 6.76 19.54
N LYS A 78 -5.73 5.95 18.51
CA LYS A 78 -6.73 4.91 18.23
C LYS A 78 -6.04 3.56 18.06
N LYS A 79 -6.75 2.49 18.39
CA LYS A 79 -6.24 1.13 18.20
C LYS A 79 -5.79 0.92 16.76
N SER A 80 -4.58 0.39 16.57
CA SER A 80 -4.01 0.13 15.24
C SER A 80 -4.88 -0.81 14.41
N ALA A 81 -5.56 -1.76 15.06
CA ALA A 81 -6.52 -2.65 14.40
C ALA A 81 -7.65 -1.90 13.67
N ARG A 82 -8.07 -0.74 14.17
CA ARG A 82 -9.07 0.09 13.48
C ARG A 82 -8.53 0.65 12.18
N THR A 83 -7.33 1.23 12.22
CA THR A 83 -6.68 1.77 11.01
C THR A 83 -6.47 0.66 9.97
N VAL A 84 -5.94 -0.49 10.39
CA VAL A 84 -5.74 -1.66 9.50
C VAL A 84 -7.08 -2.09 8.89
N GLY A 85 -8.14 -2.20 9.68
CA GLY A 85 -9.47 -2.57 9.18
C GLY A 85 -10.02 -1.59 8.14
N ASP A 86 -9.87 -0.29 8.36
CA ASP A 86 -10.30 0.73 7.39
C ASP A 86 -9.47 0.68 6.10
N VAL A 87 -8.15 0.47 6.19
CA VAL A 87 -7.28 0.34 5.02
C VAL A 87 -7.67 -0.86 4.17
N LEU A 88 -7.87 -2.01 4.80
CA LEU A 88 -8.25 -3.25 4.10
C LEU A 88 -9.64 -3.13 3.47
N GLY A 89 -10.58 -2.58 4.20
CA GLY A 89 -11.96 -2.47 3.74
C GLY A 89 -12.18 -1.46 2.62
N LYS A 90 -11.32 -0.42 2.53
CA LYS A 90 -11.54 0.70 1.61
C LYS A 90 -10.54 0.76 0.46
N PHE A 91 -9.27 0.41 0.69
CA PHE A 91 -8.19 0.74 -0.24
C PHE A 91 -7.27 -0.42 -0.59
N HIS A 92 -7.09 -1.41 0.29
CA HIS A 92 -6.03 -2.39 0.12
C HIS A 92 -6.49 -3.81 0.49
N PRO A 93 -7.16 -4.54 -0.42
CA PRO A 93 -7.76 -5.85 -0.15
C PRO A 93 -6.70 -6.97 -0.11
N HIS A 94 -5.77 -6.89 0.84
CA HIS A 94 -4.68 -7.85 1.06
C HIS A 94 -4.63 -8.30 2.52
N GLY A 95 -3.62 -9.08 2.91
CA GLY A 95 -3.50 -9.59 4.27
C GLY A 95 -3.30 -8.47 5.32
N ASP A 96 -3.99 -8.60 6.44
CA ASP A 96 -3.91 -7.67 7.58
C ASP A 96 -2.51 -7.60 8.20
N SER A 97 -1.83 -8.74 8.27
CA SER A 97 -0.46 -8.83 8.79
C SER A 97 0.51 -7.97 7.99
N ALA A 98 0.47 -8.04 6.65
CA ALA A 98 1.34 -7.26 5.78
C ALA A 98 1.05 -5.75 5.90
N CYS A 99 -0.22 -5.37 6.00
CA CYS A 99 -0.62 -3.99 6.22
C CYS A 99 -0.12 -3.48 7.58
N TYR A 100 -0.28 -4.27 8.64
CA TYR A 100 0.20 -3.91 9.98
C TYR A 100 1.72 -3.84 10.06
N GLU A 101 2.45 -4.78 9.45
CA GLU A 101 3.91 -4.74 9.39
C GLU A 101 4.42 -3.47 8.68
N ALA A 102 3.79 -3.07 7.57
CA ALA A 102 4.13 -1.81 6.91
C ALA A 102 3.88 -0.59 7.84
N MET A 103 2.80 -0.64 8.61
CA MET A 103 2.48 0.39 9.60
C MET A 103 3.52 0.44 10.73
N VAL A 104 3.98 -0.72 11.20
CA VAL A 104 5.03 -0.84 12.22
C VAL A 104 6.33 -0.20 11.75
N LEU A 105 6.77 -0.51 10.55
CA LEU A 105 8.01 0.07 9.99
C LEU A 105 7.94 1.60 9.92
N MET A 106 6.78 2.17 9.55
CA MET A 106 6.60 3.63 9.49
C MET A 106 6.54 4.30 10.87
N ALA A 107 6.33 3.54 11.94
CA ALA A 107 6.32 4.04 13.31
C ALA A 107 7.68 3.89 14.03
N GLN A 108 8.59 3.08 13.50
CA GLN A 108 9.88 2.81 14.11
C GLN A 108 10.90 3.93 13.83
N PRO A 109 11.39 4.66 14.84
CA PRO A 109 12.33 5.77 14.64
C PRO A 109 13.72 5.32 14.18
N PHE A 110 14.04 4.03 14.36
CA PHE A 110 15.28 3.44 13.84
C PHE A 110 15.16 2.90 12.42
N SER A 111 13.91 2.70 11.92
CA SER A 111 13.65 2.29 10.54
C SER A 111 13.43 3.49 9.61
N TYR A 112 12.89 4.58 10.14
CA TYR A 112 12.60 5.80 9.40
C TYR A 112 13.27 7.00 10.07
N ARG A 113 14.00 7.79 9.30
CA ARG A 113 14.58 9.05 9.81
C ARG A 113 13.49 10.02 10.28
N TYR A 114 12.37 10.03 9.58
CA TYR A 114 11.19 10.82 9.90
C TYR A 114 9.97 9.89 9.92
N PRO A 115 9.65 9.29 11.07
CA PRO A 115 8.48 8.44 11.20
C PRO A 115 7.21 9.15 10.74
N LEU A 116 6.37 8.43 10.01
CA LEU A 116 5.08 8.94 9.54
C LEU A 116 3.94 8.63 10.52
N ILE A 117 4.16 7.64 11.36
CA ILE A 117 3.20 7.20 12.37
C ILE A 117 3.81 7.42 13.75
N ASP A 118 3.02 8.01 14.63
CA ASP A 118 3.28 8.11 16.06
C ASP A 118 2.52 6.99 16.75
N GLY A 119 3.25 6.09 17.38
CA GLY A 119 2.72 4.86 17.96
C GLY A 119 2.87 4.83 19.48
N GLN A 120 1.86 4.27 20.16
CA GLN A 120 1.87 4.00 21.57
C GLN A 120 1.76 2.48 21.82
N GLY A 121 2.64 1.95 22.66
CA GLY A 121 2.77 0.52 22.94
C GLY A 121 4.12 -0.04 22.45
N ASN A 122 4.20 -1.36 22.26
CA ASN A 122 5.40 -2.01 21.76
C ASN A 122 5.38 -2.09 20.22
N TRP A 123 6.25 -1.32 19.60
CA TRP A 123 6.46 -1.26 18.14
C TRP A 123 7.79 -1.89 17.71
N GLY A 124 8.41 -2.70 18.54
CA GLY A 124 9.72 -3.29 18.31
C GLY A 124 10.85 -2.43 18.86
N SER A 125 12.06 -2.95 18.76
CA SER A 125 13.29 -2.27 19.21
C SER A 125 14.38 -2.41 18.15
N THR A 126 15.48 -1.69 18.34
CA THR A 126 16.66 -1.78 17.47
C THR A 126 17.25 -3.19 17.46
N ASP A 127 17.23 -3.87 18.60
CA ASP A 127 17.79 -5.22 18.75
C ASP A 127 16.88 -6.30 18.16
N ASP A 128 15.55 -6.06 18.21
CA ASP A 128 14.56 -6.94 17.61
C ASP A 128 13.43 -6.14 16.95
N PRO A 129 13.62 -5.70 15.69
CA PRO A 129 12.63 -4.90 14.97
C PRO A 129 11.31 -5.63 14.70
N LYS A 130 11.31 -6.95 14.75
CA LYS A 130 10.12 -7.79 14.51
C LYS A 130 9.35 -8.17 15.76
N SER A 131 9.89 -7.90 16.95
CA SER A 131 9.23 -8.17 18.23
C SER A 131 8.29 -7.03 18.62
N PHE A 132 7.23 -6.83 17.85
CA PHE A 132 6.19 -5.84 18.13
C PHE A 132 4.89 -6.51 18.59
N ALA A 133 4.09 -5.81 19.37
CA ALA A 133 2.81 -6.30 19.85
C ALA A 133 1.76 -6.38 18.73
N ALA A 134 0.79 -7.27 18.87
CA ALA A 134 -0.32 -7.37 17.93
C ALA A 134 -1.12 -6.05 17.85
N MET A 135 -1.69 -5.77 16.66
CA MET A 135 -2.40 -4.52 16.35
C MET A 135 -3.56 -4.17 17.31
N ARG A 136 -4.10 -5.16 18.03
CA ARG A 136 -5.13 -4.95 19.05
C ARG A 136 -4.60 -4.30 20.33
N TYR A 137 -3.29 -4.39 20.59
CA TYR A 137 -2.66 -3.82 21.79
C TYR A 137 -2.01 -2.46 21.52
N THR A 138 -1.56 -2.22 20.31
CA THR A 138 -0.93 -0.95 19.93
C THR A 138 -1.97 0.11 19.56
N GLU A 139 -1.59 1.36 19.74
CA GLU A 139 -2.37 2.54 19.37
C GLU A 139 -1.53 3.45 18.48
N SER A 140 -2.17 4.15 17.56
CA SER A 140 -1.48 4.94 16.55
C SER A 140 -2.24 6.20 16.16
N ARG A 141 -1.48 7.16 15.66
CA ARG A 141 -1.94 8.39 14.98
C ARG A 141 -0.87 8.83 14.00
N LEU A 142 -1.15 9.80 13.14
CA LEU A 142 -0.15 10.39 12.26
C LEU A 142 0.89 11.16 13.06
N ALA A 143 2.16 11.01 12.70
CA ALA A 143 3.24 11.82 13.22
C ALA A 143 3.18 13.26 12.65
N PRO A 144 3.79 14.26 13.28
CA PRO A 144 3.81 15.62 12.77
C PRO A 144 4.34 15.74 11.34
N TYR A 145 5.33 14.94 11.00
CA TYR A 145 5.94 14.94 9.67
C TYR A 145 4.97 14.48 8.56
N ALA A 146 4.04 13.59 8.84
CA ALA A 146 3.04 13.14 7.86
C ALA A 146 2.16 14.30 7.35
N GLN A 147 2.04 15.38 8.13
CA GLN A 147 1.32 16.58 7.71
C GLN A 147 1.93 17.24 6.46
N SER A 148 3.25 17.14 6.29
CA SER A 148 3.94 17.68 5.10
C SER A 148 3.56 16.96 3.80
N LEU A 149 3.10 15.71 3.91
CA LEU A 149 2.62 14.89 2.78
C LEU A 149 1.15 15.14 2.45
N LEU A 150 0.39 15.63 3.42
CA LEU A 150 -1.07 15.73 3.33
C LEU A 150 -1.56 17.17 3.13
N SER A 151 -0.72 18.17 3.42
CA SER A 151 -1.12 19.57 3.48
C SER A 151 -1.67 20.13 2.18
N GLU A 152 -1.25 19.62 1.04
CA GLU A 152 -1.64 20.09 -0.28
C GLU A 152 -2.57 19.13 -1.02
N LEU A 153 -3.01 18.04 -0.38
CA LEU A 153 -3.79 16.97 -0.99
C LEU A 153 -5.12 17.47 -1.62
N GLY A 154 -5.75 18.48 -1.00
CA GLY A 154 -6.99 19.08 -1.49
C GLY A 154 -6.81 20.23 -2.48
N GLN A 155 -5.59 20.52 -2.93
CA GLN A 155 -5.28 21.69 -3.76
C GLN A 155 -5.13 21.37 -5.26
N GLY A 156 -5.51 20.17 -5.70
CA GLY A 156 -5.37 19.74 -7.09
C GLY A 156 -3.93 19.41 -7.49
N THR A 157 -3.07 19.10 -6.53
CA THR A 157 -1.64 18.79 -6.71
C THR A 157 -1.37 17.31 -6.97
N THR A 158 -2.38 16.46 -6.90
CA THR A 158 -2.28 15.03 -7.12
C THR A 158 -3.43 14.51 -7.96
N ASP A 159 -3.18 13.46 -8.72
CA ASP A 159 -4.22 12.74 -9.44
C ASP A 159 -4.91 11.73 -8.52
N TRP A 160 -6.17 11.47 -8.82
CA TRP A 160 -7.02 10.55 -8.08
C TRP A 160 -7.39 9.35 -8.93
N GLN A 161 -7.44 8.20 -8.32
CA GLN A 161 -7.87 6.96 -8.96
C GLN A 161 -8.96 6.28 -8.13
N PRO A 162 -9.86 5.50 -8.77
CA PRO A 162 -10.81 4.70 -8.01
C PRO A 162 -10.07 3.66 -7.17
N ASN A 163 -10.61 3.37 -5.98
CA ASN A 163 -10.14 2.25 -5.16
C ASN A 163 -10.49 0.90 -5.83
N PHE A 164 -10.12 -0.21 -5.21
CA PHE A 164 -10.28 -1.55 -5.78
C PHE A 164 -11.73 -1.94 -6.15
N ASP A 165 -12.73 -1.38 -5.49
CA ASP A 165 -14.16 -1.65 -5.76
C ASP A 165 -14.88 -0.50 -6.49
N GLY A 166 -14.17 0.58 -6.82
CA GLY A 166 -14.70 1.74 -7.52
C GLY A 166 -15.64 2.64 -6.71
N THR A 167 -15.84 2.37 -5.42
CA THR A 167 -16.77 3.13 -4.57
C THR A 167 -16.18 4.41 -4.01
N MET A 168 -14.86 4.50 -3.92
CA MET A 168 -14.12 5.63 -3.36
C MET A 168 -12.97 6.03 -4.27
N GLN A 169 -12.40 7.22 -4.01
CA GLN A 169 -11.19 7.68 -4.68
C GLN A 169 -10.00 7.61 -3.72
N GLU A 170 -8.85 7.22 -4.24
CA GLU A 170 -7.57 7.28 -3.53
C GLU A 170 -6.56 8.10 -4.32
N PRO A 171 -5.63 8.83 -3.66
CA PRO A 171 -4.60 9.58 -4.37
C PRO A 171 -3.56 8.64 -4.97
N THR A 172 -3.15 8.89 -6.21
CA THR A 172 -2.10 8.13 -6.89
C THR A 172 -0.73 8.33 -6.23
N ASN A 173 -0.52 9.53 -5.70
CA ASN A 173 0.69 9.93 -4.95
C ASN A 173 0.31 11.00 -3.92
N LEU A 174 1.15 11.21 -2.90
CA LEU A 174 0.98 12.31 -1.97
C LEU A 174 1.83 13.51 -2.39
N PRO A 175 1.30 14.75 -2.26
CA PRO A 175 2.02 15.96 -2.67
C PRO A 175 3.14 16.31 -1.67
N ALA A 176 4.27 15.67 -1.80
CA ALA A 176 5.41 15.87 -0.92
C ALA A 176 6.17 17.14 -1.30
N ARG A 177 6.40 18.03 -0.34
CA ARG A 177 7.23 19.22 -0.52
C ARG A 177 8.73 18.92 -0.65
N LEU A 178 9.14 17.75 -0.21
CA LEU A 178 10.52 17.27 -0.25
C LEU A 178 10.56 15.95 -0.98
N SER A 179 11.57 15.74 -1.82
CA SER A 179 11.79 14.45 -2.45
C SER A 179 12.06 13.38 -1.37
N LEU A 180 11.20 12.41 -1.31
CA LEU A 180 11.12 11.42 -0.23
C LEU A 180 12.12 10.29 -0.33
N ILE A 181 12.96 10.25 -1.33
CA ILE A 181 14.17 9.42 -1.32
C ILE A 181 14.98 9.67 -0.03
N HIS A 182 14.91 10.89 0.50
CA HIS A 182 15.53 11.25 1.78
C HIS A 182 14.76 10.78 3.02
N ILE A 183 13.53 10.33 2.88
CA ILE A 183 12.64 10.01 4.01
C ILE A 183 12.44 8.51 4.18
N SER A 184 12.26 7.78 3.08
CA SER A 184 11.90 6.37 3.12
C SER A 184 13.09 5.41 3.12
N GLU A 185 14.29 5.87 2.77
CA GLU A 185 15.48 5.03 2.74
C GLU A 185 16.66 5.66 3.51
N PRO A 186 16.59 5.81 4.81
CA PRO A 186 17.74 6.33 5.54
C PRO A 186 18.84 5.30 5.76
N THR A 187 18.74 4.05 5.30
CA THR A 187 19.27 3.13 6.26
C THR A 187 20.06 1.97 5.81
N ARG A 188 20.38 1.88 4.58
CA ARG A 188 21.43 0.94 4.19
C ARG A 188 22.85 1.53 4.28
N GLN A 189 22.97 2.82 4.57
CA GLN A 189 24.28 3.47 4.74
C GLN A 189 24.88 3.34 6.15
N SER A 190 24.13 2.86 7.13
CA SER A 190 24.65 2.66 8.49
C SER A 190 25.21 1.26 8.74
N LEU A 191 25.39 0.45 7.70
CA LEU A 191 25.94 -0.91 7.77
C LEU A 191 27.24 -1.05 6.97
N ILE A 192 27.99 0.05 6.79
CA ILE A 192 29.39 0.00 6.33
C ILE A 192 30.28 0.57 7.41
#